data_42ea8ad948f3083bfb36df7b014a2180
#
_entry.id   42ea8ad948f3083bfb36df7b014a2180
#
_cell.length_a   1.000
_cell.length_b   1.000
_cell.length_c   1.000
_cell.angle_alpha   90.00
_cell.angle_beta   90.00
_cell.angle_gamma   90.00
#
_symmetry.space_group_name_H-M   'P 1'
#
loop_
_entity.id
_entity.type
_entity.pdbx_description
1 polymer ?
#
loop_
_entity_poly.entity_id
_entity_poly.type
_entity_poly.pdbx_seq_one_letter_code
_entity_poly.pdbx_strand_id
1 'polypeptide(L)'
;MTIDGLDGATAVVTGGGSGIGAAVVRLLERSGATTYVADLGTAPPVDVTDREALDTLAARMEAEHGGLDVLVNAAGILTQNLPVDELPADDFRRNYEVNVIGTLNACQAFGSLLRARQGAVVNVASQAALVSLPQQAAYTAAKGGVAALTRSLAIDWAEHGVRANAVAPGFTLTPMTEAFFQNETFTRAATGRIPLGRILEADEIAAAIVFLASPLASAITGVVLPVDGGWTAGEPALPW
;
A
#
# COMPACT_ATOMS: atom_id res chain seq x y z
N MET A 1 -7.84 -6.92 17.52
CA MET A 1 -6.41 -6.48 17.57
C MET A 1 -6.40 -4.97 17.59
N THR A 2 -5.52 -4.36 18.38
CA THR A 2 -5.19 -2.92 18.41
C THR A 2 -3.67 -2.78 18.38
N ILE A 3 -3.16 -1.63 17.93
CA ILE A 3 -1.72 -1.31 17.92
C ILE A 3 -1.51 -0.09 18.81
N ASP A 4 -0.60 -0.20 19.77
CA ASP A 4 -0.32 0.87 20.73
C ASP A 4 0.38 2.08 20.08
N GLY A 5 0.13 3.26 20.67
CA GLY A 5 0.78 4.51 20.28
C GLY A 5 0.11 5.26 19.10
N LEU A 6 -1.12 4.85 18.75
CA LEU A 6 -1.93 5.52 17.70
C LEU A 6 -3.17 6.23 18.27
N ASP A 7 -3.37 6.19 19.57
CA ASP A 7 -4.48 6.90 20.22
C ASP A 7 -4.35 8.41 20.01
N GLY A 8 -5.40 9.04 19.47
CA GLY A 8 -5.42 10.45 19.09
C GLY A 8 -4.61 10.81 17.83
N ALA A 9 -3.97 9.85 17.15
CA ALA A 9 -3.27 10.08 15.89
C ALA A 9 -4.24 10.41 14.75
N THR A 10 -3.78 11.22 13.80
CA THR A 10 -4.50 11.53 12.56
C THR A 10 -3.90 10.72 11.40
N ALA A 11 -4.76 10.05 10.63
CA ALA A 11 -4.33 9.21 9.51
C ALA A 11 -5.08 9.51 8.22
N VAL A 12 -4.39 9.45 7.09
CA VAL A 12 -4.98 9.41 5.74
C VAL A 12 -4.69 8.05 5.12
N VAL A 13 -5.73 7.44 4.53
CA VAL A 13 -5.61 6.19 3.78
C VAL A 13 -6.15 6.39 2.37
N THR A 14 -5.27 6.39 1.36
CA THR A 14 -5.71 6.36 -0.03
C THR A 14 -6.15 4.95 -0.41
N GLY A 15 -7.23 4.83 -1.21
CA GLY A 15 -7.82 3.52 -1.50
C GLY A 15 -8.46 2.84 -0.27
N GLY A 16 -8.87 3.65 0.72
CA GLY A 16 -9.40 3.15 2.00
C GLY A 16 -10.82 2.60 1.94
N GLY A 17 -11.49 2.69 0.79
CA GLY A 17 -12.89 2.23 0.62
C GLY A 17 -13.05 0.72 0.49
N SER A 18 -12.00 -0.03 0.17
CA SER A 18 -12.07 -1.48 -0.05
C SER A 18 -10.77 -2.22 0.29
N GLY A 19 -10.83 -3.54 0.27
CA GLY A 19 -9.68 -4.44 0.35
C GLY A 19 -8.73 -4.14 1.52
N ILE A 20 -7.44 -4.07 1.21
CA ILE A 20 -6.38 -3.81 2.21
C ILE A 20 -6.56 -2.43 2.85
N GLY A 21 -6.88 -1.39 2.04
CA GLY A 21 -7.08 -0.03 2.56
C GLY A 21 -8.19 0.03 3.61
N ALA A 22 -9.33 -0.58 3.34
CA ALA A 22 -10.44 -0.63 4.30
C ALA A 22 -10.09 -1.42 5.58
N ALA A 23 -9.28 -2.48 5.45
CA ALA A 23 -8.78 -3.22 6.62
C ALA A 23 -7.83 -2.34 7.47
N VAL A 24 -6.99 -1.54 6.83
CA VAL A 24 -6.11 -0.55 7.50
C VAL A 24 -6.94 0.49 8.24
N VAL A 25 -7.95 1.09 7.59
CA VAL A 25 -8.87 2.06 8.22
C VAL A 25 -9.46 1.48 9.50
N ARG A 26 -10.09 0.31 9.39
CA ARG A 26 -10.68 -0.36 10.56
C ARG A 26 -9.67 -0.61 11.69
N LEU A 27 -8.43 -0.96 11.38
CA LEU A 27 -7.42 -1.24 12.41
C LEU A 27 -6.89 0.05 13.04
N LEU A 28 -6.68 1.12 12.27
CA LEU A 28 -6.30 2.45 12.76
C LEU A 28 -7.36 3.00 13.72
N GLU A 29 -8.63 2.97 13.32
CA GLU A 29 -9.75 3.43 14.15
C GLU A 29 -9.88 2.63 15.46
N ARG A 30 -9.76 1.30 15.39
CA ARG A 30 -9.73 0.46 16.61
C ARG A 30 -8.53 0.77 17.51
N SER A 31 -7.46 1.29 16.96
CA SER A 31 -6.25 1.71 17.69
C SER A 31 -6.32 3.16 18.21
N GLY A 32 -7.47 3.83 18.05
CA GLY A 32 -7.72 5.18 18.56
C GLY A 32 -7.36 6.32 17.61
N ALA A 33 -6.99 6.03 16.36
CA ALA A 33 -6.69 7.05 15.37
C ALA A 33 -7.98 7.62 14.73
N THR A 34 -7.94 8.89 14.36
CA THR A 34 -8.92 9.52 13.47
C THR A 34 -8.49 9.34 12.03
N THR A 35 -9.34 8.68 11.20
CA THR A 35 -8.98 8.30 9.84
C THR A 35 -9.75 9.09 8.78
N TYR A 36 -9.03 9.56 7.77
CA TYR A 36 -9.57 10.19 6.56
C TYR A 36 -9.31 9.27 5.36
N VAL A 37 -10.38 8.95 4.64
CA VAL A 37 -10.32 8.07 3.48
C VAL A 37 -10.30 8.91 2.21
N ALA A 38 -9.25 8.73 1.39
CA ALA A 38 -9.14 9.28 0.04
C ALA A 38 -9.43 8.16 -0.97
N ASP A 39 -10.64 8.09 -1.50
CA ASP A 39 -11.10 7.01 -2.37
C ASP A 39 -12.10 7.54 -3.41
N LEU A 40 -12.20 6.88 -4.56
CA LEU A 40 -13.21 7.21 -5.58
C LEU A 40 -14.64 6.96 -5.08
N GLY A 41 -14.82 6.10 -4.09
CA GLY A 41 -16.10 5.79 -3.45
C GLY A 41 -16.51 6.76 -2.33
N THR A 42 -15.67 7.76 -1.98
CA THR A 42 -16.00 8.75 -0.95
C THR A 42 -16.87 9.89 -1.51
N ALA A 43 -17.42 10.72 -0.64
CA ALA A 43 -18.16 11.92 -1.00
C ALA A 43 -17.53 13.16 -0.28
N PRO A 44 -16.81 14.03 -0.99
CA PRO A 44 -16.49 13.97 -2.42
C PRO A 44 -15.50 12.83 -2.76
N PRO A 45 -15.50 12.33 -4.00
CA PRO A 45 -14.53 11.34 -4.44
C PRO A 45 -13.13 11.97 -4.53
N VAL A 46 -12.09 11.19 -4.16
CA VAL A 46 -10.69 11.61 -4.27
C VAL A 46 -9.94 10.63 -5.16
N ASP A 47 -9.56 11.08 -6.35
CA ASP A 47 -8.69 10.35 -7.26
C ASP A 47 -7.22 10.71 -6.93
N VAL A 48 -6.38 9.70 -6.70
CA VAL A 48 -4.94 9.93 -6.42
C VAL A 48 -4.18 10.49 -7.61
N THR A 49 -4.71 10.39 -8.82
CA THR A 49 -4.14 11.04 -10.01
C THR A 49 -4.50 12.52 -10.11
N ASP A 50 -5.53 12.97 -9.39
CA ASP A 50 -5.92 14.37 -9.26
C ASP A 50 -5.21 15.01 -8.06
N ARG A 51 -4.15 15.74 -8.36
CA ARG A 51 -3.36 16.43 -7.33
C ARG A 51 -4.16 17.49 -6.60
N GLU A 52 -5.04 18.21 -7.26
CA GLU A 52 -5.85 19.29 -6.66
C GLU A 52 -6.84 18.73 -5.62
N ALA A 53 -7.43 17.56 -5.90
CA ALA A 53 -8.29 16.87 -4.94
C ALA A 53 -7.52 16.48 -3.67
N LEU A 54 -6.28 16.00 -3.79
CA LEU A 54 -5.42 15.67 -2.65
C LEU A 54 -4.97 16.92 -1.88
N ASP A 55 -4.61 18.00 -2.58
CA ASP A 55 -4.24 19.27 -1.94
C ASP A 55 -5.43 19.88 -1.16
N THR A 56 -6.65 19.74 -1.68
CA THR A 56 -7.88 20.15 -0.99
C THR A 56 -8.07 19.37 0.31
N LEU A 57 -7.88 18.05 0.28
CA LEU A 57 -7.96 17.23 1.48
C LEU A 57 -6.84 17.58 2.47
N ALA A 58 -5.62 17.83 2.00
CA ALA A 58 -4.50 18.23 2.85
C ALA A 58 -4.75 19.57 3.55
N ALA A 59 -5.28 20.56 2.83
CA ALA A 59 -5.64 21.88 3.41
C ALA A 59 -6.72 21.75 4.48
N ARG A 60 -7.70 20.88 4.27
CA ARG A 60 -8.71 20.57 5.30
C ARG A 60 -8.08 19.98 6.55
N MET A 61 -7.18 19.02 6.40
CA MET A 61 -6.49 18.39 7.53
C MET A 61 -5.58 19.36 8.29
N GLU A 62 -4.90 20.25 7.56
CA GLU A 62 -4.11 21.31 8.17
C GLU A 62 -4.98 22.20 9.07
N ALA A 63 -6.15 22.60 8.58
CA ALA A 63 -7.08 23.46 9.33
C ALA A 63 -7.69 22.74 10.54
N GLU A 64 -8.00 21.45 10.44
CA GLU A 64 -8.66 20.69 11.50
C GLU A 64 -7.67 20.15 12.55
N HIS A 65 -6.44 19.76 12.15
CA HIS A 65 -5.49 19.02 13.00
C HIS A 65 -4.08 19.62 13.05
N GLY A 66 -3.72 20.53 12.17
CA GLY A 66 -2.39 21.15 12.10
C GLY A 66 -1.25 20.22 11.73
N GLY A 67 -1.54 18.98 11.31
CA GLY A 67 -0.54 17.99 10.92
C GLY A 67 -1.12 16.61 10.65
N LEU A 68 -0.26 15.68 10.22
CA LEU A 68 -0.62 14.31 9.88
C LEU A 68 0.40 13.33 10.51
N ASP A 69 -0.10 12.34 11.26
CA ASP A 69 0.75 11.34 11.90
C ASP A 69 1.01 10.13 10.98
N VAL A 70 0.01 9.74 10.17
CA VAL A 70 0.09 8.53 9.32
C VAL A 70 -0.48 8.79 7.93
N LEU A 71 0.30 8.48 6.89
CA LEU A 71 -0.17 8.35 5.51
C LEU A 71 -0.01 6.91 5.04
N VAL A 72 -1.12 6.27 4.62
CA VAL A 72 -1.09 4.96 3.98
C VAL A 72 -1.52 5.08 2.53
N ASN A 73 -0.63 4.77 1.60
CA ASN A 73 -0.91 4.74 0.17
C ASN A 73 -1.31 3.32 -0.24
N ALA A 74 -2.63 3.03 -0.22
CA ALA A 74 -3.19 1.75 -0.62
C ALA A 74 -4.01 1.80 -1.91
N ALA A 75 -4.25 2.99 -2.49
CA ALA A 75 -4.85 3.12 -3.80
C ALA A 75 -3.98 2.47 -4.87
N GLY A 76 -4.61 1.71 -5.77
CA GLY A 76 -3.89 1.05 -6.84
C GLY A 76 -4.81 0.26 -7.76
N ILE A 77 -4.31 -0.04 -8.94
CA ILE A 77 -5.00 -0.85 -9.95
C ILE A 77 -4.10 -1.97 -10.47
N LEU A 78 -4.75 -2.99 -11.00
CA LEU A 78 -4.16 -4.02 -11.84
C LEU A 78 -4.90 -3.98 -13.17
N THR A 79 -4.20 -3.73 -14.28
CA THR A 79 -4.76 -3.85 -15.62
C THR A 79 -4.73 -5.32 -16.08
N GLN A 80 -5.17 -5.58 -17.30
CA GLN A 80 -5.21 -6.92 -17.84
C GLN A 80 -3.81 -7.58 -17.84
N ASN A 81 -3.75 -8.85 -17.45
CA ASN A 81 -2.53 -9.66 -17.55
C ASN A 81 -2.31 -10.09 -18.99
N LEU A 82 -1.23 -9.62 -19.62
CA LEU A 82 -0.87 -9.91 -21.01
C LEU A 82 0.64 -10.19 -21.14
N PRO A 83 1.07 -11.03 -22.09
CA PRO A 83 2.47 -11.13 -22.47
C PRO A 83 3.04 -9.75 -22.82
N VAL A 84 4.33 -9.55 -22.58
CA VAL A 84 4.95 -8.22 -22.72
C VAL A 84 4.89 -7.65 -24.15
N ASP A 85 4.93 -8.52 -25.14
CA ASP A 85 4.81 -8.20 -26.58
C ASP A 85 3.38 -7.85 -27.03
N GLU A 86 2.37 -8.21 -26.21
CA GLU A 86 0.97 -7.90 -26.44
C GLU A 86 0.45 -6.76 -25.54
N LEU A 87 1.27 -6.29 -24.59
CA LEU A 87 0.88 -5.28 -23.60
C LEU A 87 0.70 -3.91 -24.24
N PRO A 88 -0.52 -3.30 -24.23
CA PRO A 88 -0.72 -1.95 -24.70
C PRO A 88 0.07 -0.94 -23.87
N ALA A 89 0.74 0.00 -24.56
CA ALA A 89 1.50 1.05 -23.85
C ALA A 89 0.60 1.91 -22.94
N ASP A 90 -0.68 2.03 -23.24
CA ASP A 90 -1.62 2.79 -22.43
C ASP A 90 -1.98 2.06 -21.12
N ASP A 91 -2.05 0.73 -21.15
CA ASP A 91 -2.22 -0.07 -19.91
C ASP A 91 -0.99 0.06 -19.00
N PHE A 92 0.21 0.07 -19.60
CA PHE A 92 1.46 0.34 -18.86
C PHE A 92 1.43 1.73 -18.23
N ARG A 93 1.10 2.77 -19.00
CA ARG A 93 1.00 4.17 -18.53
C ARG A 93 -0.03 4.28 -17.39
N ARG A 94 -1.21 3.67 -17.56
CA ARG A 94 -2.28 3.73 -16.57
C ARG A 94 -1.88 3.06 -15.26
N ASN A 95 -1.23 1.89 -15.31
CA ASN A 95 -0.67 1.26 -14.11
C ASN A 95 0.32 2.18 -13.40
N TYR A 96 1.22 2.80 -14.16
CA TYR A 96 2.24 3.70 -13.60
C TYR A 96 1.61 4.96 -13.02
N GLU A 97 0.66 5.57 -13.74
CA GLU A 97 -0.04 6.78 -13.32
C GLU A 97 -0.74 6.60 -11.97
N VAL A 98 -1.56 5.57 -11.84
CA VAL A 98 -2.31 5.36 -10.59
C VAL A 98 -1.40 4.86 -9.47
N ASN A 99 -0.59 3.82 -9.72
CA ASN A 99 0.17 3.19 -8.65
C ASN A 99 1.39 3.99 -8.20
N VAL A 100 2.09 4.69 -9.11
CA VAL A 100 3.34 5.40 -8.81
C VAL A 100 3.11 6.89 -8.67
N ILE A 101 2.54 7.53 -9.70
CA ILE A 101 2.31 8.99 -9.67
C ILE A 101 1.26 9.32 -8.63
N GLY A 102 0.19 8.52 -8.50
CA GLY A 102 -0.80 8.69 -7.44
C GLY A 102 -0.19 8.59 -6.04
N THR A 103 0.72 7.64 -5.81
CA THR A 103 1.48 7.56 -4.54
C THR A 103 2.35 8.80 -4.32
N LEU A 104 3.06 9.26 -5.35
CA LEU A 104 3.87 10.48 -5.29
C LEU A 104 3.01 11.71 -4.99
N ASN A 105 1.89 11.87 -5.67
CA ASN A 105 0.95 12.98 -5.48
C ASN A 105 0.47 13.06 -4.01
N ALA A 106 0.07 11.92 -3.43
CA ALA A 106 -0.33 11.87 -2.03
C ALA A 106 0.83 12.23 -1.09
N CYS A 107 2.04 11.69 -1.31
CA CYS A 107 3.21 12.03 -0.52
C CYS A 107 3.54 13.53 -0.60
N GLN A 108 3.41 14.15 -1.77
CA GLN A 108 3.66 15.57 -1.96
C GLN A 108 2.57 16.45 -1.31
N ALA A 109 1.29 16.06 -1.45
CA ALA A 109 0.18 16.82 -0.87
C ALA A 109 0.25 16.84 0.67
N PHE A 110 0.54 15.71 1.29
CA PHE A 110 0.58 15.57 2.75
C PHE A 110 1.98 15.75 3.36
N GLY A 111 3.01 15.98 2.56
CA GLY A 111 4.41 16.00 3.01
C GLY A 111 4.72 17.06 4.09
N SER A 112 4.15 18.27 4.00
CA SER A 112 4.30 19.31 5.02
C SER A 112 3.68 18.90 6.35
N LEU A 113 2.50 18.30 6.30
CA LEU A 113 1.76 17.84 7.48
C LEU A 113 2.47 16.69 8.19
N LEU A 114 3.03 15.74 7.42
CA LEU A 114 3.86 14.65 7.94
C LEU A 114 5.12 15.18 8.63
N ARG A 115 5.80 16.15 8.02
CA ARG A 115 6.99 16.78 8.64
C ARG A 115 6.65 17.52 9.92
N ALA A 116 5.50 18.21 9.98
CA ALA A 116 5.05 18.90 11.18
C ALA A 116 4.84 17.97 12.39
N ARG A 117 4.53 16.68 12.15
CA ARG A 117 4.26 15.68 13.18
C ARG A 117 5.36 14.61 13.32
N GLN A 118 6.42 14.66 12.50
CA GLN A 118 7.42 13.58 12.39
C GLN A 118 6.74 12.21 12.11
N GLY A 119 5.77 12.25 11.20
CA GLY A 119 4.85 11.15 10.94
C GLY A 119 5.46 9.96 10.20
N ALA A 120 4.61 9.04 9.79
CA ALA A 120 5.01 7.85 9.04
C ALA A 120 4.21 7.67 7.75
N VAL A 121 4.92 7.30 6.67
CA VAL A 121 4.33 6.86 5.41
C VAL A 121 4.47 5.36 5.27
N VAL A 122 3.39 4.67 4.89
CA VAL A 122 3.44 3.27 4.50
C VAL A 122 2.80 3.09 3.13
N ASN A 123 3.60 2.70 2.15
CA ASN A 123 3.16 2.46 0.78
C ASN A 123 2.81 0.98 0.58
N VAL A 124 1.71 0.70 -0.12
CA VAL A 124 1.35 -0.66 -0.50
C VAL A 124 1.99 -1.00 -1.85
N ALA A 125 3.13 -1.67 -1.79
CA ALA A 125 3.81 -2.26 -2.94
C ALA A 125 3.11 -3.59 -3.34
N SER A 126 3.87 -4.63 -3.60
CA SER A 126 3.41 -6.00 -3.89
C SER A 126 4.60 -6.94 -3.86
N GLN A 127 4.39 -8.24 -3.68
CA GLN A 127 5.40 -9.26 -3.99
C GLN A 127 5.94 -9.09 -5.42
N ALA A 128 5.12 -8.57 -6.35
CA ALA A 128 5.53 -8.27 -7.73
C ALA A 128 6.64 -7.21 -7.81
N ALA A 129 6.87 -6.40 -6.78
CA ALA A 129 8.02 -5.49 -6.68
C ALA A 129 9.35 -6.22 -6.40
N LEU A 130 9.29 -7.46 -5.93
CA LEU A 130 10.43 -8.28 -5.50
C LEU A 130 10.71 -9.42 -6.49
N VAL A 131 9.65 -10.05 -7.01
CA VAL A 131 9.72 -11.13 -8.00
C VAL A 131 8.62 -10.93 -9.06
N SER A 132 8.96 -11.14 -10.33
CA SER A 132 7.98 -11.01 -11.40
C SER A 132 7.05 -12.21 -11.47
N LEU A 133 5.80 -11.94 -11.84
CA LEU A 133 4.84 -12.96 -12.26
C LEU A 133 4.65 -12.90 -13.77
N PRO A 134 4.34 -14.00 -14.43
CA PRO A 134 4.04 -14.00 -15.87
C PRO A 134 2.93 -13.00 -16.20
N GLN A 135 3.05 -12.31 -17.33
CA GLN A 135 2.03 -11.41 -17.89
C GLN A 135 1.71 -10.18 -17.03
N GLN A 136 2.54 -9.84 -16.06
CA GLN A 136 2.32 -8.69 -15.15
C GLN A 136 3.37 -7.59 -15.31
N ALA A 137 3.94 -7.39 -16.50
CA ALA A 137 5.03 -6.44 -16.71
C ALA A 137 4.68 -5.00 -16.28
N ALA A 138 3.49 -4.50 -16.61
CA ALA A 138 3.04 -3.17 -16.21
C ALA A 138 2.92 -3.03 -14.68
N TYR A 139 2.28 -4.00 -14.04
CA TYR A 139 2.06 -4.00 -12.60
C TYR A 139 3.38 -4.17 -11.83
N THR A 140 4.23 -5.10 -12.28
CA THR A 140 5.56 -5.34 -11.71
C THR A 140 6.44 -4.08 -11.77
N ALA A 141 6.47 -3.41 -12.92
CA ALA A 141 7.22 -2.16 -13.08
C ALA A 141 6.68 -1.05 -12.15
N ALA A 142 5.35 -0.90 -12.07
CA ALA A 142 4.72 0.09 -11.21
C ALA A 142 5.00 -0.21 -9.73
N LYS A 143 4.82 -1.43 -9.24
CA LYS A 143 5.07 -1.78 -7.84
C LYS A 143 6.56 -1.77 -7.48
N GLY A 144 7.46 -2.07 -8.44
CA GLY A 144 8.88 -1.81 -8.32
C GLY A 144 9.19 -0.31 -8.17
N GLY A 145 8.47 0.54 -8.93
CA GLY A 145 8.54 1.99 -8.80
C GLY A 145 8.12 2.49 -7.42
N VAL A 146 7.03 1.97 -6.86
CA VAL A 146 6.58 2.29 -5.48
C VAL A 146 7.65 1.90 -4.45
N ALA A 147 8.26 0.72 -4.60
CA ALA A 147 9.33 0.27 -3.71
C ALA A 147 10.58 1.17 -3.79
N ALA A 148 10.95 1.63 -4.99
CA ALA A 148 12.04 2.57 -5.20
C ALA A 148 11.73 3.96 -4.63
N LEU A 149 10.53 4.49 -4.89
CA LEU A 149 10.05 5.76 -4.34
C LEU A 149 10.06 5.76 -2.81
N THR A 150 9.65 4.65 -2.19
CA THR A 150 9.68 4.51 -0.73
C THR A 150 11.07 4.72 -0.14
N ARG A 151 12.10 4.15 -0.79
CA ARG A 151 13.51 4.34 -0.34
C ARG A 151 13.97 5.78 -0.49
N SER A 152 13.59 6.45 -1.59
CA SER A 152 13.90 7.87 -1.79
C SER A 152 13.23 8.73 -0.71
N LEU A 153 11.93 8.53 -0.44
CA LEU A 153 11.22 9.23 0.63
C LEU A 153 11.87 9.03 2.00
N ALA A 154 12.33 7.80 2.30
CA ALA A 154 12.98 7.49 3.56
C ALA A 154 14.29 8.27 3.76
N ILE A 155 15.05 8.52 2.69
CA ILE A 155 16.29 9.31 2.73
C ILE A 155 15.96 10.80 2.77
N ASP A 156 15.08 11.29 1.87
CA ASP A 156 14.80 12.72 1.72
C ASP A 156 14.10 13.32 2.95
N TRP A 157 13.33 12.51 3.68
CA TRP A 157 12.53 12.97 4.81
C TRP A 157 13.09 12.60 6.20
N ALA A 158 14.21 11.88 6.23
CA ALA A 158 14.86 11.47 7.49
C ALA A 158 15.25 12.66 8.38
N GLU A 159 15.77 13.74 7.80
CA GLU A 159 16.14 14.96 8.56
C GLU A 159 14.95 15.62 9.27
N HIS A 160 13.72 15.35 8.77
CA HIS A 160 12.49 15.84 9.38
C HIS A 160 11.85 14.84 10.35
N GLY A 161 12.50 13.72 10.64
CA GLY A 161 12.00 12.67 11.52
C GLY A 161 10.86 11.83 10.92
N VAL A 162 10.54 12.00 9.63
CA VAL A 162 9.50 11.23 8.95
C VAL A 162 10.06 9.88 8.50
N ARG A 163 9.32 8.80 8.79
CA ARG A 163 9.66 7.45 8.33
C ARG A 163 8.85 7.10 7.08
N ALA A 164 9.45 6.41 6.12
CA ALA A 164 8.77 5.92 4.93
C ALA A 164 9.12 4.44 4.71
N ASN A 165 8.10 3.59 4.68
CA ASN A 165 8.24 2.16 4.48
C ASN A 165 7.23 1.66 3.44
N ALA A 166 7.43 0.45 2.93
CA ALA A 166 6.46 -0.24 2.10
C ALA A 166 6.16 -1.63 2.65
N VAL A 167 4.93 -2.07 2.44
CA VAL A 167 4.55 -3.49 2.58
C VAL A 167 4.42 -4.07 1.18
N ALA A 168 4.92 -5.29 0.98
CA ALA A 168 4.80 -6.05 -0.26
C ALA A 168 3.86 -7.27 -0.04
N PRO A 169 2.53 -7.09 -0.20
CA PRO A 169 1.57 -8.15 -0.04
C PRO A 169 1.77 -9.28 -1.06
N GLY A 170 1.55 -10.52 -0.62
CA GLY A 170 1.36 -11.67 -1.48
C GLY A 170 -0.07 -11.78 -1.99
N PHE A 171 -0.45 -12.97 -2.43
CA PHE A 171 -1.82 -13.27 -2.82
C PHE A 171 -2.77 -13.09 -1.62
N THR A 172 -3.56 -12.03 -1.68
CA THR A 172 -4.47 -11.58 -0.62
C THR A 172 -5.88 -11.52 -1.17
N LEU A 173 -6.86 -12.03 -0.43
CA LEU A 173 -8.27 -11.96 -0.78
C LEU A 173 -8.79 -10.52 -0.64
N THR A 174 -9.17 -9.93 -1.77
CA THR A 174 -9.69 -8.56 -1.89
C THR A 174 -10.62 -8.47 -3.09
N PRO A 175 -11.43 -7.43 -3.24
CA PRO A 175 -12.23 -7.23 -4.46
C PRO A 175 -11.40 -7.21 -5.75
N MET A 176 -10.13 -6.77 -5.70
CA MET A 176 -9.23 -6.76 -6.85
C MET A 176 -8.83 -8.18 -7.30
N THR A 177 -8.75 -9.13 -6.39
CA THR A 177 -8.18 -10.47 -6.61
C THR A 177 -9.20 -11.59 -6.54
N GLU A 178 -10.40 -11.33 -6.03
CA GLU A 178 -11.45 -12.32 -5.80
C GLU A 178 -11.75 -13.17 -7.05
N ALA A 179 -11.83 -12.52 -8.23
CA ALA A 179 -12.10 -13.21 -9.48
C ALA A 179 -11.04 -14.30 -9.83
N PHE A 180 -9.77 -14.09 -9.45
CA PHE A 180 -8.72 -15.07 -9.67
C PHE A 180 -8.94 -16.31 -8.81
N PHE A 181 -9.41 -16.14 -7.57
CA PHE A 181 -9.60 -17.24 -6.63
C PHE A 181 -10.88 -18.03 -6.83
N GLN A 182 -11.79 -17.57 -7.69
CA GLN A 182 -12.91 -18.38 -8.20
C GLN A 182 -12.44 -19.51 -9.14
N ASN A 183 -11.22 -19.40 -9.68
CA ASN A 183 -10.59 -20.47 -10.47
C ASN A 183 -9.81 -21.41 -9.54
N GLU A 184 -10.35 -22.62 -9.31
CA GLU A 184 -9.74 -23.64 -8.43
C GLU A 184 -8.32 -24.03 -8.86
N THR A 185 -8.05 -24.09 -10.17
CA THR A 185 -6.72 -24.46 -10.70
C THR A 185 -5.71 -23.37 -10.35
N PHE A 186 -6.07 -22.10 -10.54
CA PHE A 186 -5.25 -20.97 -10.14
C PHE A 186 -5.01 -20.96 -8.61
N THR A 187 -6.07 -21.11 -7.84
CA THR A 187 -6.00 -21.11 -6.36
C THR A 187 -5.09 -22.22 -5.84
N ARG A 188 -5.20 -23.42 -6.39
CA ARG A 188 -4.31 -24.55 -6.03
C ARG A 188 -2.86 -24.28 -6.40
N ALA A 189 -2.60 -23.72 -7.59
CA ALA A 189 -1.25 -23.37 -8.02
C ALA A 189 -0.65 -22.24 -7.15
N ALA A 190 -1.44 -21.21 -6.81
CA ALA A 190 -1.02 -20.12 -5.95
C ALA A 190 -0.71 -20.59 -4.52
N THR A 191 -1.63 -21.35 -3.90
CA THR A 191 -1.44 -21.87 -2.54
C THR A 191 -0.28 -22.86 -2.46
N GLY A 192 -0.05 -23.65 -3.53
CA GLY A 192 1.08 -24.57 -3.59
C GLY A 192 2.46 -23.88 -3.59
N ARG A 193 2.52 -22.61 -3.96
CA ARG A 193 3.75 -21.79 -3.91
C ARG A 193 3.88 -20.95 -2.65
N ILE A 194 2.82 -20.77 -1.88
CA ILE A 194 2.87 -20.05 -0.60
C ILE A 194 3.30 -21.04 0.49
N PRO A 195 4.46 -20.89 1.15
CA PRO A 195 4.89 -21.82 2.20
C PRO A 195 3.87 -21.99 3.33
N LEU A 196 3.08 -20.93 3.68
CA LEU A 196 1.98 -21.05 4.64
C LEU A 196 0.75 -21.79 4.09
N GLY A 197 0.72 -22.19 2.81
CA GLY A 197 -0.28 -23.07 2.19
C GLY A 197 -1.67 -22.44 2.01
N ARG A 198 -1.83 -21.12 2.10
CA ARG A 198 -3.13 -20.46 1.98
C ARG A 198 -3.02 -19.05 1.37
N ILE A 199 -4.12 -18.57 0.84
CA ILE A 199 -4.31 -17.15 0.49
C ILE A 199 -4.37 -16.33 1.78
N LEU A 200 -3.85 -15.11 1.73
CA LEU A 200 -3.81 -14.20 2.86
C LEU A 200 -5.09 -13.37 2.95
N GLU A 201 -5.40 -12.93 4.17
CA GLU A 201 -6.51 -12.02 4.42
C GLU A 201 -6.04 -10.55 4.46
N ALA A 202 -6.91 -9.60 4.08
CA ALA A 202 -6.59 -8.19 4.09
C ALA A 202 -6.19 -7.68 5.49
N ASP A 203 -6.77 -8.22 6.55
CA ASP A 203 -6.46 -7.87 7.94
C ASP A 203 -5.02 -8.26 8.35
N GLU A 204 -4.44 -9.30 7.75
CA GLU A 204 -3.05 -9.71 8.00
C GLU A 204 -2.07 -8.69 7.41
N ILE A 205 -2.39 -8.18 6.21
CA ILE A 205 -1.62 -7.12 5.57
C ILE A 205 -1.76 -5.80 6.35
N ALA A 206 -2.99 -5.47 6.77
CA ALA A 206 -3.27 -4.27 7.56
C ALA A 206 -2.48 -4.26 8.88
N ALA A 207 -2.32 -5.41 9.55
CA ALA A 207 -1.53 -5.52 10.77
C ALA A 207 -0.08 -5.07 10.57
N ALA A 208 0.57 -5.51 9.48
CA ALA A 208 1.93 -5.11 9.15
C ALA A 208 2.03 -3.61 8.76
N ILE A 209 1.04 -3.10 8.01
CA ILE A 209 0.98 -1.68 7.63
C ILE A 209 0.86 -0.80 8.88
N VAL A 210 -0.09 -1.09 9.78
CA VAL A 210 -0.33 -0.28 10.98
C VAL A 210 0.82 -0.42 11.97
N PHE A 211 1.49 -1.58 12.06
CA PHE A 211 2.73 -1.72 12.81
C PHE A 211 3.82 -0.78 12.28
N LEU A 212 4.09 -0.77 10.96
CA LEU A 212 5.10 0.13 10.38
C LEU A 212 4.72 1.61 10.50
N ALA A 213 3.44 1.94 10.54
CA ALA A 213 2.95 3.30 10.78
C ALA A 213 3.12 3.74 12.24
N SER A 214 3.08 2.81 13.20
CA SER A 214 3.08 3.10 14.63
C SER A 214 4.47 3.46 15.18
N PRO A 215 4.56 4.04 16.39
CA PRO A 215 5.81 4.29 17.11
C PRO A 215 6.61 3.01 17.43
N LEU A 216 5.99 1.82 17.42
CA LEU A 216 6.68 0.53 17.59
C LEU A 216 7.73 0.28 16.50
N ALA A 217 7.58 0.92 15.33
CA ALA A 217 8.51 0.86 14.21
C ALA A 217 9.45 2.09 14.15
N SER A 218 9.73 2.77 15.26
CA SER A 218 10.47 4.05 15.30
C SER A 218 11.87 4.01 14.68
N ALA A 219 12.52 2.85 14.66
CA ALA A 219 13.82 2.66 14.03
C ALA A 219 13.77 2.03 12.63
N ILE A 220 12.57 1.89 12.04
CA ILE A 220 12.37 1.25 10.74
C ILE A 220 11.98 2.30 9.70
N THR A 221 12.85 2.53 8.70
CA THR A 221 12.59 3.37 7.53
C THR A 221 13.29 2.83 6.31
N GLY A 222 12.73 3.02 5.11
CA GLY A 222 13.26 2.55 3.83
C GLY A 222 13.06 1.05 3.55
N VAL A 223 12.37 0.31 4.41
CA VAL A 223 12.15 -1.13 4.21
C VAL A 223 11.00 -1.37 3.22
N VAL A 224 11.13 -2.46 2.46
CA VAL A 224 10.04 -3.09 1.71
C VAL A 224 9.80 -4.45 2.38
N LEU A 225 8.77 -4.53 3.22
CA LEU A 225 8.48 -5.70 4.03
C LEU A 225 7.55 -6.66 3.28
N PRO A 226 8.02 -7.87 2.90
CA PRO A 226 7.14 -8.90 2.35
C PRO A 226 6.13 -9.36 3.42
N VAL A 227 4.86 -9.39 3.03
CA VAL A 227 3.77 -10.00 3.82
C VAL A 227 3.03 -10.92 2.85
N ASP A 228 3.63 -12.06 2.57
CA ASP A 228 3.32 -12.89 1.40
C ASP A 228 3.22 -14.39 1.73
N GLY A 229 3.21 -14.73 3.02
CA GLY A 229 3.15 -16.12 3.47
C GLY A 229 4.41 -16.93 3.15
N GLY A 230 5.53 -16.24 2.86
CA GLY A 230 6.81 -16.83 2.51
C GLY A 230 7.04 -17.01 1.01
N TRP A 231 6.15 -16.52 0.15
CA TRP A 231 6.27 -16.66 -1.31
C TRP A 231 7.64 -16.21 -1.85
N THR A 232 8.15 -15.06 -1.37
CA THR A 232 9.43 -14.51 -1.84
C THR A 232 10.65 -15.02 -1.07
N ALA A 233 10.45 -15.82 -0.03
CA ALA A 233 11.56 -16.37 0.77
C ALA A 233 12.33 -17.50 0.06
N GLY A 234 11.69 -18.18 -0.92
CA GLY A 234 12.30 -19.27 -1.68
C GLY A 234 11.27 -20.22 -2.29
N GLU A 235 11.75 -21.31 -2.86
CA GLU A 235 10.89 -22.37 -3.38
C GLU A 235 10.34 -23.22 -2.23
N PRO A 236 9.04 -23.63 -2.30
CA PRO A 236 8.51 -24.61 -1.38
C PRO A 236 9.32 -25.92 -1.44
N ALA A 237 9.34 -26.65 -0.34
CA ALA A 237 10.14 -27.86 -0.21
C ALA A 237 9.96 -28.82 -1.37
N LEU A 238 11.08 -29.25 -1.95
CA LEU A 238 11.10 -30.40 -2.85
C LEU A 238 10.79 -31.67 -2.05
N PRO A 239 10.04 -32.64 -2.61
CA PRO A 239 9.88 -33.93 -1.96
C PRO A 239 11.26 -34.63 -1.92
N TRP A 240 11.79 -34.75 -0.74
CA TRP A 240 13.01 -35.50 -0.46
C TRP A 240 12.71 -36.97 -0.39
#